data_4e46c3a7bfcf2c1706fdf36ed242ed18
#
_entry.id   4e46c3a7bfcf2c1706fdf36ed242ed18
#
_cell.length_a   1.000
_cell.length_b   1.000
_cell.length_c   1.000
_cell.angle_alpha   90.00
_cell.angle_beta   90.00
_cell.angle_gamma   90.00
#
_symmetry.space_group_name_H-M   'P 1'
#
loop_
_entity.id
_entity.type
_entity.pdbx_description
1 polymer ?
#
loop_
_entity_poly.entity_id
_entity_poly.type
_entity_poly.pdbx_seq_one_letter_code
_entity_poly.pdbx_strand_id
1 'polypeptide(L)'
;MMIRNILASLSIAVLAIGNPHAYPISMDIGTFSIDDYSGNGGGIGNLGFMVGAAQNFFWAANAILPGYSLLAAPGTGSASPTFALDARNTQVTMSAITNTSSGYGNREYCDFLFYGGHGLNSSFYLGAGAGYGQVLPANIPLGTGYNRWLLTNSCSMFNGGTPAIVWQPAFKGIKAMLGFKSFAFDNNLSWELFNEFWVNWTYREQSLLNSFFDAQANYGYKHLYPGKGLEPGCLSAEVPPMRIDYCREAFKYVNHDYTAATANTGYYYSKVIGSPQY
;
A
#
# COMPACT_ATOMS: atom_id res chain seq x y z
N MET A 1 23.33 -31.14 -31.06
CA MET A 1 22.05 -30.58 -31.51
C MET A 1 21.75 -29.41 -30.58
N MET A 2 22.14 -28.20 -31.00
CA MET A 2 22.04 -26.97 -30.19
C MET A 2 20.70 -26.31 -30.43
N ILE A 3 19.85 -26.23 -29.38
CA ILE A 3 18.61 -25.45 -29.40
C ILE A 3 18.96 -24.01 -29.02
N ARG A 4 18.90 -23.13 -30.01
CA ARG A 4 19.04 -21.68 -29.83
C ARG A 4 17.76 -21.14 -29.20
N ASN A 5 17.85 -20.61 -27.99
CA ASN A 5 16.80 -19.79 -27.39
C ASN A 5 16.71 -18.46 -28.13
N ILE A 6 15.64 -18.25 -28.84
CA ILE A 6 15.28 -16.98 -29.46
C ILE A 6 14.57 -16.18 -28.34
N LEU A 7 15.29 -15.23 -27.75
CA LEU A 7 14.71 -14.16 -26.98
C LEU A 7 14.04 -13.19 -27.96
N ALA A 8 12.73 -13.27 -28.08
CA ALA A 8 11.93 -12.29 -28.79
C ALA A 8 11.88 -11.01 -27.92
N SER A 9 12.74 -10.05 -28.23
CA SER A 9 12.62 -8.67 -27.73
C SER A 9 11.39 -8.05 -28.39
N LEU A 10 10.30 -7.97 -27.66
CA LEU A 10 9.10 -7.24 -28.06
C LEU A 10 9.39 -5.74 -27.93
N SER A 11 9.80 -5.10 -29.01
CA SER A 11 9.92 -3.65 -29.10
C SER A 11 8.51 -3.07 -29.20
N ILE A 12 7.95 -2.63 -28.08
CA ILE A 12 6.72 -1.83 -28.06
C ILE A 12 7.11 -0.41 -28.46
N ALA A 13 6.87 -0.05 -29.70
CA ALA A 13 6.90 1.34 -30.13
C ALA A 13 5.65 2.05 -29.60
N VAL A 14 5.74 2.66 -28.43
CA VAL A 14 4.72 3.54 -27.88
C VAL A 14 4.88 4.90 -28.54
N LEU A 15 3.91 5.29 -29.35
CA LEU A 15 3.76 6.66 -29.83
C LEU A 15 3.54 7.56 -28.62
N ALA A 16 4.59 8.27 -28.19
CA ALA A 16 4.51 9.28 -27.15
C ALA A 16 3.67 10.46 -27.66
N ILE A 17 2.40 10.49 -27.27
CA ILE A 17 1.62 11.72 -27.33
C ILE A 17 2.17 12.61 -26.22
N GLY A 18 2.96 13.60 -26.61
CA GLY A 18 3.71 14.46 -25.70
C GLY A 18 2.80 15.14 -24.69
N ASN A 19 3.00 14.82 -23.41
CA ASN A 19 2.41 15.53 -22.29
C ASN A 19 3.44 16.55 -21.80
N PRO A 20 3.17 17.88 -21.86
CA PRO A 20 4.19 18.91 -21.64
C PRO A 20 4.64 19.10 -20.18
N HIS A 21 4.25 18.24 -19.27
CA HIS A 21 4.57 18.35 -17.84
C HIS A 21 5.15 17.05 -17.28
N ALA A 22 6.22 16.60 -17.91
CA ALA A 22 6.94 15.43 -17.44
C ALA A 22 7.92 15.84 -16.33
N TYR A 23 7.59 15.58 -15.08
CA TYR A 23 8.50 15.70 -13.93
C TYR A 23 9.09 14.34 -13.59
N PRO A 24 10.36 14.28 -13.10
CA PRO A 24 10.88 13.02 -12.58
C PRO A 24 10.00 12.56 -11.42
N ILE A 25 9.52 11.32 -11.50
CA ILE A 25 8.64 10.75 -10.49
C ILE A 25 9.50 10.23 -9.36
N SER A 26 9.49 10.90 -8.23
CA SER A 26 10.01 10.34 -6.99
C SER A 26 8.82 10.06 -6.07
N MET A 27 8.82 8.87 -5.49
CA MET A 27 7.83 8.47 -4.49
C MET A 27 8.58 8.01 -3.25
N ASP A 28 8.29 8.62 -2.13
CA ASP A 28 8.83 8.20 -0.85
C ASP A 28 7.93 7.13 -0.24
N ILE A 29 8.48 5.92 -0.08
CA ILE A 29 7.78 4.77 0.47
C ILE A 29 8.25 4.53 1.90
N GLY A 30 7.29 4.35 2.80
CA GLY A 30 7.52 3.96 4.18
C GLY A 30 6.90 2.62 4.51
N THR A 31 7.54 1.86 5.40
CA THR A 31 7.00 0.62 5.89
C THR A 31 7.04 0.52 7.41
N PHE A 32 5.94 0.01 7.97
CA PHE A 32 5.87 -0.56 9.30
C PHE A 32 5.59 -2.06 9.17
N SER A 33 6.42 -2.90 9.75
CA SER A 33 6.26 -4.35 9.62
C SER A 33 6.60 -5.08 10.92
N ILE A 34 5.71 -5.99 11.33
CA ILE A 34 5.81 -6.68 12.60
C ILE A 34 5.62 -8.18 12.39
N ASP A 35 6.69 -8.95 12.60
CA ASP A 35 6.67 -10.41 12.66
C ASP A 35 6.67 -10.89 14.12
N ASP A 36 7.34 -10.17 15.01
CA ASP A 36 7.56 -10.58 16.38
C ASP A 36 6.53 -9.97 17.34
N TYR A 37 5.68 -10.83 17.87
CA TYR A 37 4.71 -10.56 18.93
C TYR A 37 5.04 -11.33 20.21
N SER A 38 6.25 -11.86 20.33
CA SER A 38 6.68 -12.59 21.50
C SER A 38 6.63 -11.71 22.76
N GLY A 39 6.15 -12.28 23.83
CA GLY A 39 5.94 -11.51 25.06
C GLY A 39 4.67 -10.67 25.09
N ASN A 40 3.86 -10.68 24.06
CA ASN A 40 2.52 -10.10 24.08
C ASN A 40 1.59 -11.01 24.91
N GLY A 41 1.27 -10.61 26.13
CA GLY A 41 0.48 -11.42 27.08
C GLY A 41 -0.95 -11.77 26.64
N GLY A 42 -1.35 -11.34 25.43
CA GLY A 42 -2.66 -11.57 24.85
C GLY A 42 -2.82 -12.82 23.98
N GLY A 43 -1.80 -13.68 23.88
CA GLY A 43 -1.87 -14.90 23.06
C GLY A 43 -1.85 -14.65 21.55
N ILE A 44 -1.38 -13.48 21.12
CA ILE A 44 -1.18 -13.16 19.70
C ILE A 44 0.11 -13.87 19.25
N GLY A 45 -0.02 -14.75 18.25
CA GLY A 45 1.10 -15.49 17.69
C GLY A 45 2.03 -14.60 16.84
N ASN A 46 3.28 -15.03 16.68
CA ASN A 46 4.19 -14.40 15.73
C ASN A 46 3.70 -14.63 14.29
N LEU A 47 3.96 -13.65 13.44
CA LEU A 47 3.85 -13.76 11.99
C LEU A 47 5.22 -14.15 11.42
N GLY A 48 5.26 -14.65 10.19
CA GLY A 48 6.52 -15.14 9.62
C GLY A 48 7.06 -14.28 8.48
N PHE A 49 6.22 -13.46 7.86
CA PHE A 49 6.54 -12.89 6.55
C PHE A 49 6.16 -11.42 6.38
N MET A 50 5.75 -10.70 7.41
CA MET A 50 5.32 -9.30 7.28
C MET A 50 6.48 -8.37 6.95
N VAL A 51 7.66 -8.61 7.54
CA VAL A 51 8.89 -7.88 7.20
C VAL A 51 9.26 -8.15 5.74
N GLY A 52 9.20 -9.40 5.30
CA GLY A 52 9.43 -9.77 3.90
C GLY A 52 8.39 -9.16 2.95
N ALA A 53 7.12 -9.14 3.35
CA ALA A 53 6.04 -8.52 2.58
C ALA A 53 6.24 -7.01 2.40
N ALA A 54 6.66 -6.31 3.44
CA ALA A 54 6.99 -4.88 3.39
C ALA A 54 8.15 -4.60 2.44
N GLN A 55 9.19 -5.41 2.50
CA GLN A 55 10.32 -5.32 1.57
C GLN A 55 9.89 -5.59 0.13
N ASN A 56 9.08 -6.62 -0.09
CA ASN A 56 8.57 -6.96 -1.42
C ASN A 56 7.68 -5.85 -1.99
N PHE A 57 6.89 -5.18 -1.16
CA PHE A 57 6.11 -4.02 -1.57
C PHE A 57 7.00 -2.90 -2.12
N PHE A 58 8.07 -2.55 -1.39
CA PHE A 58 9.03 -1.54 -1.82
C PHE A 58 9.82 -1.98 -3.07
N TRP A 59 10.36 -3.20 -3.07
CA TRP A 59 11.18 -3.67 -4.19
C TRP A 59 10.38 -3.84 -5.48
N ALA A 60 9.10 -4.23 -5.40
CA ALA A 60 8.22 -4.24 -6.55
C ALA A 60 8.00 -2.83 -7.11
N ALA A 61 7.79 -1.83 -6.25
CA ALA A 61 7.75 -0.44 -6.67
C ALA A 61 9.04 -0.01 -7.36
N ASN A 62 10.18 -0.34 -6.76
CA ASN A 62 11.51 0.01 -7.29
C ASN A 62 11.81 -0.67 -8.63
N ALA A 63 11.24 -1.84 -8.90
CA ALA A 63 11.36 -2.52 -10.19
C ALA A 63 10.46 -1.90 -11.27
N ILE A 64 9.29 -1.39 -10.90
CA ILE A 64 8.24 -0.96 -11.84
C ILE A 64 8.29 0.55 -12.12
N LEU A 65 8.38 1.38 -11.09
CA LEU A 65 8.26 2.84 -11.23
C LEU A 65 9.33 3.50 -12.13
N PRO A 66 10.62 3.11 -12.11
CA PRO A 66 11.61 3.70 -12.97
C PRO A 66 11.30 3.52 -14.46
N GLY A 67 10.88 2.31 -14.85
CA GLY A 67 10.51 2.01 -16.23
C GLY A 67 9.26 2.79 -16.66
N TYR A 68 8.28 2.89 -15.80
CA TYR A 68 7.08 3.70 -16.06
C TYR A 68 7.43 5.19 -16.19
N SER A 69 8.28 5.72 -15.33
CA SER A 69 8.74 7.12 -15.39
C SER A 69 9.36 7.47 -16.74
N LEU A 70 10.19 6.59 -17.28
CA LEU A 70 10.81 6.79 -18.59
C LEU A 70 9.79 6.83 -19.73
N LEU A 71 8.71 6.05 -19.62
CA LEU A 71 7.63 6.04 -20.61
C LEU A 71 6.73 7.27 -20.49
N ALA A 72 6.40 7.64 -19.26
CA ALA A 72 5.49 8.77 -18.99
C ALA A 72 6.14 10.12 -19.24
N ALA A 73 7.46 10.20 -19.12
CA ALA A 73 8.24 11.43 -19.19
C ALA A 73 9.62 11.22 -19.86
N PRO A 74 9.64 10.95 -21.17
CA PRO A 74 10.89 10.75 -21.90
C PRO A 74 11.82 11.97 -21.74
N GLY A 75 13.06 11.72 -21.34
CA GLY A 75 14.09 12.77 -21.21
C GLY A 75 14.23 13.42 -19.83
N THR A 76 13.41 13.08 -18.86
CA THR A 76 13.52 13.63 -17.49
C THR A 76 14.37 12.78 -16.53
N GLY A 77 14.86 11.64 -17.00
CA GLY A 77 15.58 10.66 -16.18
C GLY A 77 14.63 9.70 -15.45
N SER A 78 15.15 8.54 -15.05
CA SER A 78 14.37 7.62 -14.22
C SER A 78 14.44 8.06 -12.77
N ALA A 79 13.29 8.32 -12.16
CA ALA A 79 13.19 8.48 -10.72
C ALA A 79 12.89 7.11 -10.11
N SER A 80 13.73 6.69 -9.19
CA SER A 80 13.47 5.50 -8.36
C SER A 80 12.73 5.91 -7.10
N PRO A 81 11.82 5.07 -6.59
CA PRO A 81 11.22 5.32 -5.30
C PRO A 81 12.30 5.31 -4.20
N THR A 82 12.12 6.16 -3.21
CA THR A 82 12.99 6.21 -2.03
C THR A 82 12.37 5.38 -0.91
N PHE A 83 13.19 4.54 -0.27
CA PHE A 83 12.78 3.85 0.96
C PHE A 83 13.02 4.79 2.14
N ALA A 84 12.06 5.68 2.38
CA ALA A 84 12.21 6.78 3.34
C ALA A 84 12.03 6.35 4.80
N LEU A 85 11.31 5.26 5.04
CA LEU A 85 11.07 4.69 6.37
C LEU A 85 11.00 3.17 6.30
N ASP A 86 11.77 2.49 7.15
CA ASP A 86 11.71 1.04 7.33
C ASP A 86 11.76 0.72 8.82
N ALA A 87 10.60 0.68 9.47
CA ALA A 87 10.49 0.35 10.87
C ALA A 87 9.98 -1.09 11.04
N ARG A 88 10.72 -1.89 11.82
CA ARG A 88 10.46 -3.32 11.98
C ARG A 88 10.32 -3.71 13.45
N ASN A 89 9.39 -4.61 13.73
CA ASN A 89 9.21 -5.22 15.05
C ASN A 89 9.19 -4.18 16.20
N THR A 90 10.18 -4.18 17.05
CA THR A 90 10.29 -3.27 18.20
C THR A 90 10.41 -1.78 17.84
N GLN A 91 10.75 -1.46 16.59
CA GLN A 91 10.79 -0.08 16.10
C GLN A 91 9.40 0.46 15.79
N VAL A 92 8.41 -0.43 15.57
CA VAL A 92 7.02 -0.05 15.30
C VAL A 92 6.33 0.26 16.62
N THR A 93 6.63 1.42 17.16
CA THR A 93 6.10 1.89 18.45
C THR A 93 4.84 2.74 18.27
N MET A 94 4.09 2.95 19.36
CA MET A 94 2.96 3.88 19.37
C MET A 94 3.39 5.26 18.87
N SER A 95 4.52 5.76 19.37
CA SER A 95 5.02 7.07 18.96
C SER A 95 5.40 7.13 17.48
N ALA A 96 5.97 6.06 16.91
CA ALA A 96 6.29 6.00 15.49
C ALA A 96 5.03 6.03 14.61
N ILE A 97 3.98 5.28 15.00
CA ILE A 97 2.72 5.22 14.26
C ILE A 97 1.90 6.50 14.42
N THR A 98 1.93 7.16 15.57
CA THR A 98 1.13 8.37 15.82
C THR A 98 1.86 9.68 15.51
N ASN A 99 3.15 9.62 15.17
CA ASN A 99 3.95 10.79 14.84
C ASN A 99 3.40 11.52 13.61
N THR A 100 3.18 12.81 13.74
CA THR A 100 2.68 13.69 12.66
C THR A 100 3.77 14.53 11.99
N SER A 101 5.03 14.34 12.39
CA SER A 101 6.16 15.05 11.78
C SER A 101 6.34 14.62 10.32
N SER A 102 6.49 15.59 9.43
CA SER A 102 6.79 15.39 8.01
C SER A 102 8.30 15.39 7.70
N GLY A 103 9.16 15.29 8.72
CA GLY A 103 10.59 15.14 8.53
C GLY A 103 10.97 13.76 8.00
N TYR A 104 12.07 13.67 7.27
CA TYR A 104 12.60 12.42 6.73
C TYR A 104 12.72 11.33 7.82
N GLY A 105 12.36 10.10 7.48
CA GLY A 105 12.34 8.99 8.43
C GLY A 105 11.06 8.88 9.26
N ASN A 106 10.10 9.79 9.08
CA ASN A 106 8.79 9.71 9.70
C ASN A 106 7.72 9.29 8.69
N ARG A 107 6.61 8.71 9.15
CA ARG A 107 5.55 8.21 8.27
C ARG A 107 4.89 9.29 7.42
N GLU A 108 4.74 10.51 7.95
CA GLU A 108 4.11 11.63 7.24
C GLU A 108 5.03 12.27 6.20
N TYR A 109 6.31 11.87 6.15
CA TYR A 109 7.21 12.17 5.05
C TYR A 109 6.94 11.30 3.83
N CYS A 110 6.47 10.06 4.03
CA CYS A 110 6.29 9.09 2.98
C CYS A 110 5.00 9.37 2.19
N ASP A 111 5.05 9.30 0.87
CA ASP A 111 3.86 9.41 0.01
C ASP A 111 2.97 8.18 0.14
N PHE A 112 3.58 7.00 0.12
CA PHE A 112 2.91 5.72 0.29
C PHE A 112 3.43 5.00 1.52
N LEU A 113 2.52 4.61 2.39
CA LEU A 113 2.83 3.86 3.58
C LEU A 113 2.30 2.43 3.49
N PHE A 114 3.13 1.47 3.86
CA PHE A 114 2.75 0.07 4.04
C PHE A 114 2.76 -0.27 5.53
N TYR A 115 1.72 -0.95 5.99
CA TYR A 115 1.70 -1.57 7.31
C TYR A 115 1.45 -3.07 7.16
N GLY A 116 2.36 -3.91 7.69
CA GLY A 116 2.24 -5.36 7.78
C GLY A 116 2.28 -5.82 9.23
N GLY A 117 1.25 -6.56 9.66
CA GLY A 117 1.16 -7.03 11.03
C GLY A 117 -0.23 -7.51 11.39
N HIS A 118 -0.44 -7.84 12.66
CA HIS A 118 -1.78 -8.16 13.12
C HIS A 118 -2.71 -6.97 13.09
N GLY A 119 -3.96 -7.23 12.73
CA GLY A 119 -5.07 -6.28 12.82
C GLY A 119 -6.32 -6.96 13.36
N LEU A 120 -7.12 -6.23 14.09
CA LEU A 120 -8.41 -6.72 14.62
C LEU A 120 -9.35 -5.54 14.84
N ASN A 121 -10.58 -5.69 14.37
CA ASN A 121 -11.65 -4.71 14.62
C ASN A 121 -11.23 -3.27 14.31
N SER A 122 -10.65 -3.05 13.12
CA SER A 122 -10.21 -1.74 12.66
C SER A 122 -9.08 -1.12 13.49
N SER A 123 -8.17 -1.92 14.01
CA SER A 123 -7.01 -1.44 14.76
C SER A 123 -5.74 -2.15 14.34
N PHE A 124 -4.60 -1.49 14.52
CA PHE A 124 -3.27 -2.10 14.38
C PHE A 124 -2.81 -2.65 15.73
N TYR A 125 -2.10 -3.77 15.71
CA TYR A 125 -1.38 -4.27 16.88
C TYR A 125 0.09 -3.87 16.83
N LEU A 126 0.63 -3.47 17.97
CA LEU A 126 2.06 -3.24 18.14
C LEU A 126 2.77 -4.54 18.50
N GLY A 127 4.02 -4.68 18.05
CA GLY A 127 4.85 -5.83 18.33
C GLY A 127 5.43 -5.89 19.74
N ALA A 128 6.24 -6.91 19.98
CA ALA A 128 6.96 -7.09 21.24
C ALA A 128 7.86 -5.87 21.56
N GLY A 129 7.87 -5.48 22.83
CA GLY A 129 8.71 -4.36 23.29
C GLY A 129 8.18 -2.96 22.99
N ALA A 130 7.13 -2.83 22.18
CA ALA A 130 6.53 -1.54 21.84
C ALA A 130 5.43 -1.08 22.85
N GLY A 131 5.33 -1.76 24.01
CA GLY A 131 4.38 -1.39 25.06
C GLY A 131 2.96 -1.90 24.84
N TYR A 132 2.80 -3.07 24.26
CA TYR A 132 1.52 -3.76 24.02
C TYR A 132 0.33 -2.83 23.81
N GLY A 133 -0.19 -2.76 22.62
CA GLY A 133 -1.37 -1.95 22.42
C GLY A 133 -2.00 -2.12 21.06
N GLN A 134 -3.29 -1.90 21.05
CA GLN A 134 -4.03 -1.60 19.84
C GLN A 134 -3.90 -0.11 19.55
N VAL A 135 -3.53 0.21 18.31
CA VAL A 135 -3.57 1.58 17.83
C VAL A 135 -4.89 1.77 17.10
N LEU A 136 -5.78 2.52 17.72
CA LEU A 136 -7.12 2.80 17.19
C LEU A 136 -7.06 3.90 16.11
N PRO A 137 -8.01 3.93 15.17
CA PRO A 137 -8.09 4.97 14.15
C PRO A 137 -8.05 6.40 14.70
N ALA A 138 -8.69 6.64 15.84
CA ALA A 138 -8.71 7.95 16.50
C ALA A 138 -7.31 8.44 16.91
N ASN A 139 -6.35 7.53 17.06
CA ASN A 139 -4.98 7.83 17.50
C ASN A 139 -4.00 7.96 16.33
N ILE A 140 -4.45 7.76 15.09
CA ILE A 140 -3.59 7.76 13.91
C ILE A 140 -4.04 8.84 12.93
N PRO A 141 -3.61 10.09 13.09
CA PRO A 141 -3.94 11.13 12.11
C PRO A 141 -3.11 10.93 10.83
N LEU A 142 -3.71 10.35 9.79
CA LEU A 142 -3.09 10.03 8.51
C LEU A 142 -3.20 11.19 7.51
N GLY A 143 -2.09 11.53 6.85
CA GLY A 143 -2.05 12.56 5.82
C GLY A 143 -1.98 13.98 6.34
N THR A 144 -1.46 14.19 7.54
CA THR A 144 -1.15 15.53 8.08
C THR A 144 0.06 16.16 7.39
N GLY A 145 0.92 15.35 6.82
CA GLY A 145 2.08 15.74 6.00
C GLY A 145 1.89 15.31 4.54
N TYR A 146 2.84 14.55 4.04
CA TYR A 146 2.87 14.10 2.64
C TYR A 146 2.19 12.76 2.39
N ASN A 147 1.85 12.01 3.44
CA ASN A 147 1.23 10.70 3.32
C ASN A 147 -0.12 10.77 2.60
N ARG A 148 -0.22 10.07 1.46
CA ARG A 148 -1.43 10.05 0.62
C ARG A 148 -2.11 8.70 0.58
N TRP A 149 -1.33 7.63 0.67
CA TRP A 149 -1.84 6.28 0.56
C TRP A 149 -1.29 5.40 1.65
N LEU A 150 -2.16 4.54 2.18
CA LEU A 150 -1.79 3.50 3.12
C LEU A 150 -2.31 2.15 2.59
N LEU A 151 -1.43 1.17 2.47
CA LEU A 151 -1.79 -0.22 2.28
C LEU A 151 -1.55 -0.98 3.57
N THR A 152 -2.58 -1.67 4.05
CA THR A 152 -2.46 -2.51 5.24
C THR A 152 -2.54 -3.98 4.87
N ASN A 153 -1.48 -4.72 5.14
CA ASN A 153 -1.47 -6.18 5.10
C ASN A 153 -1.76 -6.72 6.51
N SER A 154 -3.01 -6.54 6.93
CA SER A 154 -3.50 -6.89 8.27
C SER A 154 -4.93 -7.39 8.19
N CYS A 155 -5.25 -8.41 8.97
CA CYS A 155 -6.60 -8.94 9.06
C CYS A 155 -7.58 -7.92 9.66
N SER A 156 -8.82 -7.97 9.19
CA SER A 156 -9.96 -7.29 9.83
C SER A 156 -9.81 -5.77 10.02
N MET A 157 -9.01 -5.10 9.17
CA MET A 157 -8.81 -3.66 9.26
C MET A 157 -10.09 -2.86 8.97
N PHE A 158 -11.01 -3.45 8.20
CA PHE A 158 -12.30 -2.86 7.87
C PHE A 158 -13.47 -3.65 8.46
N ASN A 159 -13.21 -4.49 9.46
CA ASN A 159 -14.23 -5.23 10.18
C ASN A 159 -14.57 -4.49 11.49
N GLY A 160 -15.82 -4.15 11.66
CA GLY A 160 -16.29 -3.43 12.84
C GLY A 160 -17.09 -2.18 12.46
N GLY A 161 -18.40 -2.29 12.48
CA GLY A 161 -19.31 -1.21 12.14
C GLY A 161 -19.22 -0.79 10.67
N THR A 162 -19.43 0.50 10.42
CA THR A 162 -19.26 1.08 9.08
C THR A 162 -17.81 1.57 8.95
N PRO A 163 -16.96 0.94 8.11
CA PRO A 163 -15.53 1.25 8.04
C PRO A 163 -15.24 2.74 7.82
N ALA A 164 -16.04 3.41 6.98
CA ALA A 164 -15.88 4.83 6.72
C ALA A 164 -16.06 5.68 7.99
N ILE A 165 -17.00 5.34 8.86
CA ILE A 165 -17.23 6.05 10.13
C ILE A 165 -16.11 5.76 11.12
N VAL A 166 -15.69 4.49 11.22
CA VAL A 166 -14.66 4.07 12.18
C VAL A 166 -13.31 4.72 11.87
N TRP A 167 -12.97 4.82 10.57
CA TRP A 167 -11.69 5.39 10.13
C TRP A 167 -11.72 6.90 9.90
N GLN A 168 -12.90 7.53 9.89
CA GLN A 168 -13.03 8.98 9.71
C GLN A 168 -12.09 9.81 10.60
N PRO A 169 -11.90 9.48 11.89
CA PRO A 169 -10.99 10.25 12.74
C PRO A 169 -9.54 10.23 12.28
N ALA A 170 -9.11 9.14 11.60
CA ALA A 170 -7.77 8.99 11.09
C ALA A 170 -7.50 9.81 9.82
N PHE A 171 -8.53 10.08 9.02
CA PHE A 171 -8.37 10.77 7.74
C PHE A 171 -8.17 12.26 7.93
N LYS A 172 -6.91 12.72 7.86
CA LYS A 172 -6.52 14.14 8.00
C LYS A 172 -5.93 14.74 6.72
N GLY A 173 -5.96 13.99 5.64
CA GLY A 173 -5.42 14.38 4.34
C GLY A 173 -5.04 13.17 3.48
N ILE A 174 -5.02 11.98 4.09
CA ILE A 174 -4.84 10.75 3.33
C ILE A 174 -5.95 10.59 2.28
N LYS A 175 -5.57 10.16 1.09
CA LYS A 175 -6.48 9.99 -0.05
C LYS A 175 -7.17 8.64 -0.05
N ALA A 176 -6.42 7.58 0.26
CA ALA A 176 -6.96 6.24 0.33
C ALA A 176 -6.20 5.34 1.30
N MET A 177 -6.93 4.39 1.86
CA MET A 177 -6.42 3.30 2.67
C MET A 177 -6.91 1.99 2.07
N LEU A 178 -5.97 1.10 1.73
CA LEU A 178 -6.21 -0.25 1.23
C LEU A 178 -6.01 -1.25 2.35
N GLY A 179 -6.79 -2.31 2.35
CA GLY A 179 -6.67 -3.36 3.38
C GLY A 179 -7.73 -4.43 3.23
N PHE A 180 -8.04 -5.12 4.33
CA PHE A 180 -8.95 -6.25 4.33
C PHE A 180 -10.03 -6.10 5.38
N LYS A 181 -11.24 -6.46 5.04
CA LYS A 181 -12.34 -6.67 6.00
C LYS A 181 -12.24 -8.06 6.62
N SER A 182 -11.72 -9.03 5.86
CA SER A 182 -11.50 -10.41 6.28
C SER A 182 -10.02 -10.65 6.63
N PHE A 183 -9.46 -11.73 6.09
CA PHE A 183 -8.06 -12.10 6.29
C PHE A 183 -7.13 -11.27 5.39
N ALA A 184 -5.92 -10.99 5.89
CA ALA A 184 -4.77 -10.66 5.09
C ALA A 184 -3.86 -11.90 4.97
N PHE A 185 -2.86 -11.83 4.13
CA PHE A 185 -1.93 -12.94 3.94
C PHE A 185 -0.62 -12.72 4.72
N ASP A 186 -0.13 -13.79 5.30
CA ASP A 186 1.21 -13.90 5.89
C ASP A 186 1.96 -14.98 5.11
N ASN A 187 2.66 -14.61 4.04
CA ASN A 187 3.28 -15.54 3.12
C ASN A 187 4.51 -14.92 2.44
N ASN A 188 5.51 -15.77 2.12
CA ASN A 188 6.75 -15.36 1.46
C ASN A 188 6.60 -15.08 -0.05
N LEU A 189 5.43 -15.33 -0.64
CA LEU A 189 5.15 -15.12 -2.07
C LEU A 189 4.51 -13.75 -2.37
N SER A 190 4.67 -12.79 -1.48
CA SER A 190 4.06 -11.46 -1.64
C SER A 190 4.67 -10.63 -2.78
N TRP A 191 5.84 -11.03 -3.29
CA TRP A 191 6.50 -10.32 -4.40
C TRP A 191 5.59 -10.20 -5.63
N GLU A 192 5.04 -11.32 -6.08
CA GLU A 192 4.23 -11.39 -7.29
C GLU A 192 2.93 -10.60 -7.13
N LEU A 193 2.35 -10.63 -5.92
CA LEU A 193 1.17 -9.85 -5.60
C LEU A 193 1.44 -8.34 -5.72
N PHE A 194 2.51 -7.87 -5.10
CA PHE A 194 2.84 -6.45 -5.14
C PHE A 194 3.33 -6.00 -6.51
N ASN A 195 4.04 -6.87 -7.22
CA ASN A 195 4.40 -6.61 -8.61
C ASN A 195 3.15 -6.43 -9.50
N GLU A 196 2.15 -7.31 -9.37
CA GLU A 196 0.87 -7.18 -10.07
C GLU A 196 0.14 -5.88 -9.68
N PHE A 197 0.12 -5.53 -8.40
CA PHE A 197 -0.47 -4.28 -7.93
C PHE A 197 0.18 -3.06 -8.59
N TRP A 198 1.51 -2.98 -8.57
CA TRP A 198 2.24 -1.85 -9.16
C TRP A 198 2.10 -1.79 -10.67
N VAL A 199 2.13 -2.94 -11.37
CA VAL A 199 1.89 -3.02 -12.82
C VAL A 199 0.48 -2.55 -13.17
N ASN A 200 -0.53 -2.99 -12.42
CA ASN A 200 -1.91 -2.58 -12.64
C ASN A 200 -2.07 -1.07 -12.47
N TRP A 201 -1.50 -0.53 -11.41
CA TRP A 201 -1.61 0.90 -11.10
C TRP A 201 -0.87 1.77 -12.10
N THR A 202 0.28 1.34 -12.59
CA THR A 202 1.13 2.10 -13.52
C THR A 202 0.84 1.75 -14.98
N TYR A 203 1.42 0.65 -15.47
CA TYR A 203 1.40 0.31 -16.90
C TYR A 203 0.00 0.03 -17.46
N ARG A 204 -0.92 -0.52 -16.64
CA ARG A 204 -2.31 -0.74 -17.04
C ARG A 204 -3.21 0.45 -16.72
N GLU A 205 -2.65 1.48 -16.12
CA GLU A 205 -3.33 2.74 -15.77
C GLU A 205 -4.66 2.53 -15.03
N GLN A 206 -4.75 1.50 -14.21
CA GLN A 206 -5.93 1.26 -13.38
C GLN A 206 -5.99 2.22 -12.20
N SER A 207 -7.18 2.47 -11.68
CA SER A 207 -7.32 3.16 -10.40
C SER A 207 -6.63 2.38 -9.28
N LEU A 208 -6.21 3.06 -8.22
CA LEU A 208 -5.61 2.44 -7.03
C LEU A 208 -6.49 1.30 -6.48
N LEU A 209 -7.80 1.54 -6.43
CA LEU A 209 -8.81 0.57 -6.01
C LEU A 209 -8.79 -0.70 -6.88
N ASN A 210 -8.91 -0.53 -8.20
CA ASN A 210 -8.94 -1.66 -9.12
C ASN A 210 -7.60 -2.40 -9.14
N SER A 211 -6.49 -1.67 -9.09
CA SER A 211 -5.15 -2.26 -9.02
C SER A 211 -5.00 -3.20 -7.83
N PHE A 212 -5.52 -2.79 -6.68
CA PHE A 212 -5.49 -3.60 -5.47
C PHE A 212 -6.42 -4.80 -5.58
N PHE A 213 -7.67 -4.60 -6.00
CA PHE A 213 -8.66 -5.67 -6.10
C PHE A 213 -8.28 -6.72 -7.14
N ASP A 214 -7.79 -6.30 -8.30
CA ASP A 214 -7.38 -7.23 -9.36
C ASP A 214 -6.11 -7.99 -8.99
N ALA A 215 -5.14 -7.35 -8.33
CA ALA A 215 -3.98 -8.06 -7.80
C ALA A 215 -4.39 -9.10 -6.74
N GLN A 216 -5.33 -8.78 -5.85
CA GLN A 216 -5.86 -9.72 -4.88
C GLN A 216 -6.64 -10.86 -5.54
N ALA A 217 -7.43 -10.58 -6.58
CA ALA A 217 -8.19 -11.59 -7.30
C ALA A 217 -7.27 -12.52 -8.12
N ASN A 218 -6.29 -11.93 -8.81
CA ASN A 218 -5.44 -12.67 -9.74
C ASN A 218 -4.34 -13.43 -9.00
N TYR A 219 -3.81 -12.88 -7.94
CA TYR A 219 -2.69 -13.46 -7.23
C TYR A 219 -3.02 -13.86 -5.79
N GLY A 220 -3.52 -12.96 -4.97
CA GLY A 220 -3.77 -13.21 -3.56
C GLY A 220 -4.69 -14.41 -3.34
N TYR A 221 -5.87 -14.39 -3.94
CA TYR A 221 -6.84 -15.48 -3.80
C TYR A 221 -6.37 -16.79 -4.45
N LYS A 222 -5.82 -16.73 -5.66
CA LYS A 222 -5.46 -17.93 -6.42
C LYS A 222 -4.21 -18.62 -5.90
N HIS A 223 -3.22 -17.86 -5.46
CA HIS A 223 -1.89 -18.38 -5.17
C HIS A 223 -1.54 -18.35 -3.68
N LEU A 224 -1.93 -17.32 -2.96
CA LEU A 224 -1.61 -17.19 -1.54
C LEU A 224 -2.65 -17.84 -0.63
N TYR A 225 -3.93 -17.74 -0.99
CA TYR A 225 -5.05 -18.32 -0.25
C TYR A 225 -6.02 -19.07 -1.16
N PRO A 226 -5.57 -20.11 -1.86
CA PRO A 226 -6.45 -20.87 -2.74
C PRO A 226 -7.62 -21.45 -1.95
N GLY A 227 -8.85 -21.18 -2.41
CA GLY A 227 -10.07 -21.69 -1.79
C GLY A 227 -10.56 -20.93 -0.55
N LYS A 228 -9.87 -19.91 -0.08
CA LYS A 228 -10.36 -19.05 1.03
C LYS A 228 -10.89 -17.74 0.47
N GLY A 229 -12.07 -17.34 0.89
CA GLY A 229 -12.62 -16.03 0.54
C GLY A 229 -11.75 -14.91 1.11
N LEU A 230 -11.42 -13.94 0.27
CA LEU A 230 -10.81 -12.67 0.67
C LEU A 230 -11.82 -11.56 0.50
N GLU A 231 -11.82 -10.59 1.38
CA GLU A 231 -12.60 -9.37 1.21
C GLU A 231 -11.66 -8.16 1.32
N PRO A 232 -10.92 -7.84 0.24
CA PRO A 232 -10.14 -6.62 0.18
C PRO A 232 -11.08 -5.42 0.16
N GLY A 233 -10.68 -4.35 0.81
CA GLY A 233 -11.41 -3.11 0.90
C GLY A 233 -10.54 -1.89 0.65
N CYS A 234 -11.20 -0.80 0.29
CA CYS A 234 -10.59 0.51 0.13
C CYS A 234 -11.47 1.56 0.77
N LEU A 235 -10.89 2.38 1.63
CA LEU A 235 -11.46 3.64 2.08
C LEU A 235 -10.84 4.77 1.27
N SER A 236 -11.67 5.58 0.64
CA SER A 236 -11.22 6.74 -0.12
C SER A 236 -11.87 8.01 0.43
N ALA A 237 -11.12 9.08 0.48
CA ALA A 237 -11.63 10.43 0.73
C ALA A 237 -12.33 11.02 -0.50
N GLU A 238 -12.21 10.39 -1.66
CA GLU A 238 -12.69 10.91 -2.93
C GLU A 238 -13.87 10.14 -3.49
N VAL A 239 -14.72 10.86 -4.24
CA VAL A 239 -15.92 10.32 -4.89
C VAL A 239 -15.52 9.29 -5.97
N PRO A 240 -16.22 8.15 -6.05
CA PRO A 240 -15.96 7.18 -7.12
C PRO A 240 -16.31 7.73 -8.52
N PRO A 241 -15.64 7.21 -9.56
CA PRO A 241 -14.51 6.27 -9.49
C PRO A 241 -13.20 7.02 -9.25
N MET A 242 -12.34 6.47 -8.39
CA MET A 242 -10.95 6.89 -8.33
C MET A 242 -10.31 6.59 -9.67
N ARG A 243 -10.08 7.63 -10.46
CA ARG A 243 -9.65 7.50 -11.84
C ARG A 243 -8.13 7.42 -11.98
N ILE A 244 -7.71 7.01 -13.16
CA ILE A 244 -6.33 7.06 -13.70
C ILE A 244 -5.62 8.40 -13.43
N ASP A 245 -6.36 9.49 -13.51
CA ASP A 245 -5.86 10.83 -13.18
C ASP A 245 -5.22 10.89 -11.80
N TYR A 246 -5.62 9.98 -10.93
CA TYR A 246 -5.04 9.79 -9.61
C TYR A 246 -3.64 9.24 -9.62
N CYS A 247 -3.36 8.24 -10.46
CA CYS A 247 -1.99 7.77 -10.67
C CYS A 247 -1.13 8.89 -11.27
N ARG A 248 -1.68 9.61 -12.25
CA ARG A 248 -1.00 10.75 -12.86
C ARG A 248 -0.82 11.92 -11.91
N GLU A 249 -1.78 12.17 -11.03
CA GLU A 249 -1.64 13.18 -9.99
C GLU A 249 -0.65 12.74 -8.91
N ALA A 250 -0.64 11.49 -8.49
CA ALA A 250 0.36 10.95 -7.60
C ALA A 250 1.77 11.23 -8.12
N PHE A 251 1.96 11.06 -9.41
CA PHE A 251 3.24 11.29 -10.08
C PHE A 251 3.53 12.75 -10.44
N LYS A 252 2.58 13.66 -10.32
CA LYS A 252 2.81 15.09 -10.48
C LYS A 252 3.43 15.74 -9.25
N TYR A 253 3.32 15.11 -8.11
CA TYR A 253 3.75 15.68 -6.83
C TYR A 253 5.21 15.34 -6.54
N VAL A 254 6.07 15.83 -7.38
CA VAL A 254 7.50 15.89 -7.10
C VAL A 254 7.71 16.96 -6.03
N ASN A 255 8.51 16.66 -5.03
CA ASN A 255 8.86 17.56 -3.93
C ASN A 255 7.74 17.88 -2.93
N HIS A 256 6.85 16.94 -2.67
CA HIS A 256 5.84 17.05 -1.59
C HIS A 256 4.88 18.24 -1.71
N ASP A 257 4.59 18.66 -2.91
CA ASP A 257 3.74 19.84 -3.17
C ASP A 257 2.25 19.45 -3.19
N TYR A 258 1.75 18.96 -2.06
CA TYR A 258 0.37 18.53 -1.90
C TYR A 258 -0.50 19.55 -1.19
N THR A 259 -1.65 19.84 -1.75
CA THR A 259 -2.74 20.43 -0.95
C THR A 259 -3.41 19.32 -0.14
N ALA A 260 -3.46 19.48 1.18
CA ALA A 260 -4.16 18.54 2.05
C ALA A 260 -5.61 18.38 1.60
N ALA A 261 -6.07 17.14 1.39
CA ALA A 261 -7.48 16.91 1.18
C ALA A 261 -8.21 17.16 2.51
N THR A 262 -9.24 17.96 2.48
CA THR A 262 -10.16 18.12 3.61
C THR A 262 -11.06 16.90 3.69
N ALA A 263 -10.52 15.78 4.11
CA ALA A 263 -11.24 14.51 4.11
C ALA A 263 -11.93 14.28 5.44
N ASN A 264 -13.16 14.73 5.56
CA ASN A 264 -14.05 14.30 6.63
C ASN A 264 -15.13 13.30 6.17
N THR A 265 -15.11 12.89 4.92
CA THR A 265 -16.09 11.94 4.35
C THR A 265 -15.35 10.85 3.63
N GLY A 266 -15.42 9.64 4.16
CA GLY A 266 -14.82 8.46 3.52
C GLY A 266 -15.87 7.65 2.78
N TYR A 267 -15.52 7.15 1.62
CA TYR A 267 -16.27 6.14 0.88
C TYR A 267 -15.58 4.78 1.09
N TYR A 268 -16.37 3.77 1.38
CA TYR A 268 -15.86 2.41 1.55
C TYR A 268 -16.28 1.52 0.39
N TYR A 269 -15.32 0.84 -0.17
CA TYR A 269 -15.50 -0.15 -1.23
C TYR A 269 -14.95 -1.47 -0.75
N SER A 270 -15.66 -2.56 -0.98
CA SER A 270 -15.14 -3.92 -0.79
C SER A 270 -15.65 -4.83 -1.89
N LYS A 271 -14.91 -5.91 -2.11
CA LYS A 271 -15.27 -6.96 -3.04
C LYS A 271 -14.92 -8.29 -2.42
N VAL A 272 -15.89 -9.21 -2.32
CA VAL A 272 -15.61 -10.59 -1.94
C VAL A 272 -14.99 -11.30 -3.13
N ILE A 273 -13.81 -11.86 -2.90
CA ILE A 273 -13.04 -12.59 -3.90
C ILE A 273 -12.98 -14.05 -3.47
N GLY A 274 -13.52 -14.94 -4.29
CA GLY A 274 -13.66 -16.36 -4.00
C GLY A 274 -14.85 -16.69 -3.12
N SER A 275 -15.09 -17.98 -2.93
CA SER A 275 -16.15 -18.46 -2.06
C SER A 275 -15.66 -18.49 -0.62
N PRO A 276 -16.37 -17.87 0.35
CA PRO A 276 -16.09 -18.12 1.74
C PRO A 276 -16.25 -19.61 2.01
N GLN A 277 -15.19 -20.26 2.43
CA GLN A 277 -15.30 -21.60 2.99
C GLN A 277 -15.63 -21.44 4.46
N TYR A 278 -16.83 -21.78 4.82
CA TYR A 278 -17.30 -21.92 6.19
C TYR A 278 -16.81 -23.25 6.80
#